data_8e9807978c5ef1b9b637d95c50cd4e79
#
_entry.id   8e9807978c5ef1b9b637d95c50cd4e79
#
_cell.length_a   1.000
_cell.length_b   1.000
_cell.length_c   1.000
_cell.angle_alpha   90.00
_cell.angle_beta   90.00
_cell.angle_gamma   90.00
#
_symmetry.space_group_name_H-M   'P 1'
#
loop_
_entity.id
_entity.type
_entity.pdbx_description
1 polymer ?
#
loop_
_entity_poly.entity_id
_entity_poly.type
_entity_poly.pdbx_seq_one_letter_code
_entity_poly.pdbx_strand_id
1 'polypeptide(L)'
;MIVRMAERVIAACDGASKGNPGPAGWAWVIADATGTPVAWEAGPLGKATNNVAELTALERLLAAVEPGVPLEIRMDSQYAMKAVTSWLPGWKRNGWKTAAGKPVANQDLVVRIDELLEGREVDFRYVPAHQVGGDPLNDFADRAASQAAFVQEPAGSKQGSPEPPPSSGGKKAASPKKRTSAASSSRTLKAKFPGRCRCGRPYAAGATIAKNPDGWGHPECRTEA
;
A
#
# COMPACT_ATOMS: atom_id res chain seq x y z
N MET A 1 44.75 -11.44 8.73
CA MET A 1 43.65 -11.51 7.74
C MET A 1 42.46 -10.76 8.38
N ILE A 2 42.27 -9.49 8.05
CA ILE A 2 41.18 -8.68 8.59
C ILE A 2 39.94 -9.06 7.79
N VAL A 3 39.04 -9.84 8.39
CA VAL A 3 37.72 -10.09 7.81
C VAL A 3 36.98 -8.74 7.87
N ARG A 4 36.89 -8.05 6.75
CA ARG A 4 35.96 -6.92 6.61
C ARG A 4 34.56 -7.51 6.81
N MET A 5 33.97 -7.26 7.98
CA MET A 5 32.54 -7.47 8.17
C MET A 5 31.85 -6.68 7.07
N ALA A 6 31.11 -7.37 6.20
CA ALA A 6 30.32 -6.70 5.20
C ALA A 6 29.37 -5.73 5.92
N GLU A 7 29.45 -4.44 5.59
CA GLU A 7 28.53 -3.47 6.19
C GLU A 7 27.08 -3.90 5.90
N ARG A 8 26.26 -3.86 6.93
CA ARG A 8 24.84 -4.19 6.83
C ARG A 8 24.15 -3.20 5.86
N VAL A 9 23.48 -3.75 4.86
CA VAL A 9 22.68 -2.96 3.91
C VAL A 9 21.31 -2.70 4.51
N ILE A 10 20.83 -1.47 4.42
CA ILE A 10 19.48 -1.08 4.81
C ILE A 10 18.66 -0.89 3.53
N ALA A 11 17.51 -1.50 3.46
CA ALA A 11 16.64 -1.41 2.29
C ALA A 11 15.16 -1.32 2.68
N ALA A 12 14.34 -0.82 1.75
CA ALA A 12 12.88 -0.90 1.86
C ALA A 12 12.28 -1.39 0.54
N CYS A 13 11.13 -2.00 0.60
CA CYS A 13 10.37 -2.40 -0.57
C CYS A 13 8.87 -2.25 -0.33
N ASP A 14 8.14 -1.94 -1.40
CA ASP A 14 6.70 -1.75 -1.36
C ASP A 14 6.04 -2.14 -2.69
N GLY A 15 4.78 -2.52 -2.62
CA GLY A 15 3.94 -2.85 -3.75
C GLY A 15 2.65 -2.06 -3.76
N ALA A 16 2.29 -1.50 -4.91
CA ALA A 16 1.08 -0.70 -5.07
C ALA A 16 0.14 -1.29 -6.10
N SER A 17 -1.18 -1.14 -5.88
CA SER A 17 -2.21 -1.54 -6.83
C SER A 17 -3.34 -0.49 -6.87
N LYS A 18 -3.71 -0.04 -8.07
CA LYS A 18 -4.82 0.92 -8.28
C LYS A 18 -6.14 0.17 -8.48
N GLY A 19 -6.56 -0.53 -7.46
CA GLY A 19 -7.65 -1.51 -7.41
C GLY A 19 -7.10 -2.89 -7.05
N ASN A 20 -7.97 -3.83 -6.63
CA ASN A 20 -7.51 -5.13 -6.16
C ASN A 20 -8.35 -6.29 -6.72
N PRO A 21 -7.98 -6.84 -7.90
CA PRO A 21 -6.83 -6.51 -8.73
C PRO A 21 -7.01 -5.26 -9.60
N GLY A 22 -5.88 -4.62 -9.94
CA GLY A 22 -5.83 -3.43 -10.81
C GLY A 22 -4.41 -3.19 -11.36
N PRO A 23 -4.17 -2.09 -12.07
CA PRO A 23 -2.83 -1.70 -12.46
C PRO A 23 -1.92 -1.65 -11.23
N ALA A 24 -0.83 -2.41 -11.27
CA ALA A 24 0.04 -2.61 -10.12
C ALA A 24 1.50 -2.35 -10.48
N GLY A 25 2.30 -2.03 -9.47
CA GLY A 25 3.73 -1.82 -9.57
C GLY A 25 4.43 -2.22 -8.29
N TRP A 26 5.72 -2.45 -8.39
CA TRP A 26 6.62 -2.80 -7.29
C TRP A 26 7.78 -1.81 -7.26
N ALA A 27 8.38 -1.64 -6.10
CA ALA A 27 9.62 -0.89 -5.96
C ALA A 27 10.46 -1.39 -4.80
N TRP A 28 11.76 -1.15 -4.89
CA TRP A 28 12.71 -1.27 -3.80
C TRP A 28 13.72 -0.13 -3.82
N VAL A 29 14.28 0.17 -2.66
CA VAL A 29 15.36 1.14 -2.46
C VAL A 29 16.38 0.57 -1.50
N ILE A 30 17.66 0.79 -1.79
CA ILE A 30 18.81 0.46 -0.95
C ILE A 30 19.43 1.77 -0.49
N ALA A 31 19.78 1.85 0.79
CA ALA A 31 20.45 2.99 1.40
C ALA A 31 21.84 2.61 1.92
N ASP A 32 22.69 3.60 2.04
CA ASP A 32 23.96 3.49 2.76
C ASP A 32 23.75 3.46 4.29
N ALA A 33 24.84 3.36 5.04
CA ALA A 33 24.80 3.32 6.50
C ALA A 33 24.22 4.60 7.15
N THR A 34 24.16 5.71 6.41
CA THR A 34 23.54 6.96 6.87
C THR A 34 22.03 7.02 6.63
N GLY A 35 21.49 6.05 5.88
CA GLY A 35 20.09 6.02 5.46
C GLY A 35 19.83 6.80 4.16
N THR A 36 20.89 7.21 3.44
CA THR A 36 20.75 7.91 2.17
C THR A 36 20.55 6.89 1.04
N PRO A 37 19.50 7.03 0.20
CA PRO A 37 19.29 6.15 -0.96
C PRO A 37 20.47 6.17 -1.93
N VAL A 38 21.00 4.98 -2.26
CA VAL A 38 22.13 4.81 -3.21
C VAL A 38 21.73 4.04 -4.47
N ALA A 39 20.70 3.20 -4.38
CA ALA A 39 20.16 2.47 -5.53
C ALA A 39 18.67 2.20 -5.34
N TRP A 40 17.92 2.20 -6.42
CA TRP A 40 16.52 1.85 -6.40
C TRP A 40 16.03 1.37 -7.76
N GLU A 41 14.97 0.61 -7.77
CA GLU A 41 14.24 0.20 -8.97
C GLU A 41 12.74 0.12 -8.68
N ALA A 42 11.96 0.39 -9.71
CA ALA A 42 10.52 0.21 -9.74
C ALA A 42 10.07 -0.33 -11.09
N GLY A 43 9.00 -1.10 -11.12
CA GLY A 43 8.50 -1.63 -12.38
C GLY A 43 7.01 -1.96 -12.34
N PRO A 44 6.39 -2.03 -13.54
CA PRO A 44 4.99 -2.38 -13.68
C PRO A 44 4.76 -3.88 -13.51
N LEU A 45 3.52 -4.23 -13.14
CA LEU A 45 3.04 -5.61 -13.08
C LEU A 45 1.80 -5.84 -13.98
N GLY A 46 1.36 -4.80 -14.71
CA GLY A 46 0.06 -4.85 -15.34
C GLY A 46 -1.05 -5.01 -14.31
N LYS A 47 -2.03 -5.86 -14.57
CA LYS A 47 -3.14 -6.11 -13.64
C LYS A 47 -2.76 -7.17 -12.60
N ALA A 48 -2.59 -6.74 -11.35
CA ALA A 48 -2.26 -7.62 -10.23
C ALA A 48 -2.98 -7.20 -8.93
N THR A 49 -2.92 -8.08 -7.92
CA THR A 49 -3.40 -7.75 -6.57
C THR A 49 -2.32 -7.03 -5.77
N ASN A 50 -2.73 -6.33 -4.71
CA ASN A 50 -1.77 -5.68 -3.81
C ASN A 50 -0.77 -6.69 -3.23
N ASN A 51 -1.23 -7.85 -2.78
CA ASN A 51 -0.34 -8.89 -2.24
C ASN A 51 0.70 -9.40 -3.26
N VAL A 52 0.34 -9.50 -4.55
CA VAL A 52 1.29 -9.85 -5.61
C VAL A 52 2.33 -8.75 -5.76
N ALA A 53 1.93 -7.49 -5.74
CA ALA A 53 2.85 -6.36 -5.87
C ALA A 53 3.86 -6.32 -4.70
N GLU A 54 3.38 -6.47 -3.47
CA GLU A 54 4.18 -6.52 -2.25
C GLU A 54 5.21 -7.66 -2.25
N LEU A 55 4.77 -8.87 -2.57
CA LEU A 55 5.68 -10.02 -2.66
C LEU A 55 6.68 -9.87 -3.80
N THR A 56 6.27 -9.29 -4.94
CA THR A 56 7.19 -9.04 -6.05
C THR A 56 8.24 -8.00 -5.67
N ALA A 57 7.86 -6.94 -4.96
CA ALA A 57 8.81 -5.94 -4.47
C ALA A 57 9.90 -6.58 -3.59
N LEU A 58 9.50 -7.45 -2.66
CA LEU A 58 10.43 -8.20 -1.82
C LEU A 58 11.31 -9.16 -2.63
N GLU A 59 10.73 -9.92 -3.56
CA GLU A 59 11.48 -10.83 -4.44
C GLU A 59 12.55 -10.08 -5.24
N ARG A 60 12.18 -8.93 -5.83
CA ARG A 60 13.08 -8.10 -6.62
C ARG A 60 14.20 -7.47 -5.78
N LEU A 61 13.89 -7.03 -4.56
CA LEU A 61 14.91 -6.54 -3.62
C LEU A 61 15.92 -7.64 -3.28
N LEU A 62 15.44 -8.83 -2.89
CA LEU A 62 16.32 -9.95 -2.53
C LEU A 62 17.19 -10.40 -3.71
N ALA A 63 16.66 -10.35 -4.93
CA ALA A 63 17.42 -10.65 -6.14
C ALA A 63 18.46 -9.57 -6.51
N ALA A 64 18.26 -8.33 -6.07
CA ALA A 64 19.16 -7.21 -6.33
C ALA A 64 20.36 -7.14 -5.37
N VAL A 65 20.27 -7.75 -4.19
CA VAL A 65 21.32 -7.75 -3.17
C VAL A 65 22.11 -9.05 -3.24
N GLU A 66 23.45 -8.94 -3.22
CA GLU A 66 24.36 -10.08 -3.23
C GLU A 66 24.11 -11.03 -2.04
N PRO A 67 24.11 -12.37 -2.26
CA PRO A 67 24.06 -13.34 -1.18
C PRO A 67 25.21 -13.15 -0.20
N GLY A 68 24.95 -13.28 1.11
CA GLY A 68 25.97 -13.16 2.16
C GLY A 68 26.19 -11.74 2.68
N VAL A 69 25.53 -10.73 2.10
CA VAL A 69 25.48 -9.38 2.67
C VAL A 69 24.38 -9.32 3.72
N PRO A 70 24.65 -8.97 5.00
CA PRO A 70 23.63 -8.80 6.01
C PRO A 70 22.64 -7.69 5.59
N LEU A 71 21.35 -7.96 5.66
CA LEU A 71 20.31 -7.09 5.11
C LEU A 71 19.24 -6.76 6.14
N GLU A 72 18.93 -5.47 6.33
CA GLU A 72 17.73 -5.00 7.01
C GLU A 72 16.69 -4.60 5.97
N ILE A 73 15.51 -5.23 6.00
CA ILE A 73 14.41 -4.92 5.08
C ILE A 73 13.28 -4.25 5.85
N ARG A 74 12.95 -3.03 5.45
CA ARG A 74 11.82 -2.25 5.98
C ARG A 74 10.63 -2.38 5.06
N MET A 75 9.47 -2.71 5.62
CA MET A 75 8.21 -2.86 4.86
C MET A 75 7.00 -2.64 5.75
N ASP A 76 5.91 -2.16 5.15
CA ASP A 76 4.63 -1.96 5.84
C ASP A 76 3.58 -3.04 5.52
N SER A 77 3.88 -3.94 4.61
CA SER A 77 3.02 -5.07 4.28
C SER A 77 3.01 -6.13 5.37
N GLN A 78 1.97 -6.13 6.20
CA GLN A 78 1.78 -7.18 7.20
C GLN A 78 1.63 -8.57 6.58
N TYR A 79 1.05 -8.64 5.36
CA TYR A 79 0.91 -9.92 4.66
C TYR A 79 2.27 -10.47 4.24
N ALA A 80 3.06 -9.69 3.51
CA ALA A 80 4.39 -10.12 3.06
C ALA A 80 5.30 -10.43 4.26
N MET A 81 5.29 -9.58 5.30
CA MET A 81 6.03 -9.80 6.53
C MET A 81 5.69 -11.15 7.18
N LYS A 82 4.40 -11.43 7.42
CA LYS A 82 3.96 -12.69 8.03
C LYS A 82 4.23 -13.89 7.14
N ALA A 83 4.10 -13.72 5.82
CA ALA A 83 4.39 -14.79 4.88
C ALA A 83 5.81 -15.32 5.06
N VAL A 84 6.80 -14.43 5.11
CA VAL A 84 8.23 -14.82 5.16
C VAL A 84 8.75 -15.10 6.57
N THR A 85 8.22 -14.44 7.61
CA THR A 85 8.72 -14.59 8.98
C THR A 85 7.98 -15.66 9.78
N SER A 86 6.71 -15.94 9.46
CA SER A 86 5.84 -16.77 10.31
C SER A 86 5.25 -17.97 9.58
N TRP A 87 4.74 -17.79 8.35
CA TRP A 87 3.95 -18.84 7.69
C TRP A 87 4.79 -19.78 6.82
N LEU A 88 5.84 -19.27 6.21
CA LEU A 88 6.70 -19.99 5.27
C LEU A 88 7.22 -21.34 5.80
N PRO A 89 7.74 -21.46 7.05
CA PRO A 89 8.18 -22.75 7.57
C PRO A 89 7.04 -23.78 7.69
N GLY A 90 5.84 -23.31 8.03
CA GLY A 90 4.64 -24.14 8.09
C GLY A 90 4.19 -24.59 6.70
N TRP A 91 4.18 -23.70 5.73
CA TRP A 91 3.81 -24.04 4.35
C TRP A 91 4.77 -25.04 3.72
N LYS A 92 6.08 -24.89 3.93
CA LYS A 92 7.08 -25.86 3.47
C LYS A 92 6.81 -27.25 4.04
N ARG A 93 6.61 -27.38 5.36
CA ARG A 93 6.32 -28.68 6.01
C ARG A 93 5.02 -29.31 5.52
N ASN A 94 4.03 -28.49 5.15
CA ASN A 94 2.71 -28.96 4.70
C ASN A 94 2.63 -29.11 3.16
N GLY A 95 3.74 -29.11 2.45
CA GLY A 95 3.74 -29.24 0.98
C GLY A 95 3.04 -28.09 0.27
N TRP A 96 3.30 -26.85 0.74
CA TRP A 96 2.75 -25.60 0.21
C TRP A 96 1.22 -25.50 0.28
N LYS A 97 0.68 -26.02 1.37
CA LYS A 97 -0.77 -25.93 1.68
C LYS A 97 -1.01 -25.15 2.98
N THR A 98 -2.11 -24.43 2.97
CA THR A 98 -2.61 -23.76 4.17
C THR A 98 -3.14 -24.78 5.18
N ALA A 99 -3.40 -24.37 6.44
CA ALA A 99 -4.02 -25.22 7.46
C ALA A 99 -5.38 -25.81 7.01
N ALA A 100 -6.09 -25.13 6.09
CA ALA A 100 -7.34 -25.62 5.51
C ALA A 100 -7.14 -26.56 4.30
N GLY A 101 -5.90 -27.00 4.01
CA GLY A 101 -5.56 -27.91 2.91
C GLY A 101 -5.59 -27.28 1.50
N LYS A 102 -5.85 -25.97 1.39
CA LYS A 102 -5.83 -25.26 0.11
C LYS A 102 -4.40 -24.88 -0.29
N PRO A 103 -4.06 -24.79 -1.59
CA PRO A 103 -2.78 -24.26 -2.05
C PRO A 103 -2.52 -22.87 -1.44
N VAL A 104 -1.26 -22.58 -1.13
CA VAL A 104 -0.85 -21.24 -0.68
C VAL A 104 -1.09 -20.24 -1.81
N ALA A 105 -1.73 -19.11 -1.49
CA ALA A 105 -1.91 -18.04 -2.46
C ALA A 105 -0.53 -17.44 -2.86
N ASN A 106 -0.36 -17.15 -4.16
CA ASN A 106 0.91 -16.63 -4.72
C ASN A 106 2.11 -17.56 -4.46
N GLN A 107 1.87 -18.88 -4.47
CA GLN A 107 2.85 -19.89 -4.11
C GLN A 107 4.17 -19.72 -4.87
N ASP A 108 4.14 -19.48 -6.17
CA ASP A 108 5.35 -19.33 -7.00
C ASP A 108 6.25 -18.18 -6.52
N LEU A 109 5.66 -17.05 -6.13
CA LEU A 109 6.41 -15.93 -5.55
C LEU A 109 6.98 -16.28 -4.18
N VAL A 110 6.19 -16.93 -3.33
CA VAL A 110 6.63 -17.30 -1.98
C VAL A 110 7.76 -18.34 -2.04
N VAL A 111 7.70 -19.29 -2.96
CA VAL A 111 8.78 -20.28 -3.18
C VAL A 111 10.06 -19.58 -3.63
N ARG A 112 10.00 -18.66 -4.59
CA ARG A 112 11.16 -17.89 -5.04
C ARG A 112 11.76 -17.03 -3.94
N ILE A 113 10.92 -16.40 -3.11
CA ILE A 113 11.39 -15.64 -1.94
C ILE A 113 12.11 -16.57 -0.95
N ASP A 114 11.55 -17.75 -0.69
CA ASP A 114 12.20 -18.75 0.18
C ASP A 114 13.58 -19.16 -0.33
N GLU A 115 13.71 -19.46 -1.62
CA GLU A 115 15.00 -19.78 -2.27
C GLU A 115 15.98 -18.61 -2.14
N LEU A 116 15.53 -17.36 -2.31
CA LEU A 116 16.36 -16.17 -2.18
C LEU A 116 16.77 -15.88 -0.72
N LEU A 117 16.01 -16.33 0.26
CA LEU A 117 16.31 -16.18 1.68
C LEU A 117 17.27 -17.24 2.19
N GLU A 118 17.44 -18.35 1.47
CA GLU A 118 18.28 -19.45 1.91
C GLU A 118 19.74 -19.00 2.12
N GLY A 119 20.26 -19.24 3.32
CA GLY A 119 21.63 -18.87 3.70
C GLY A 119 21.88 -17.38 3.88
N ARG A 120 20.86 -16.52 3.84
CA ARG A 120 20.98 -15.07 4.06
C ARG A 120 20.70 -14.67 5.50
N GLU A 121 21.44 -13.68 5.98
CA GLU A 121 21.15 -12.97 7.21
C GLU A 121 20.24 -11.77 6.89
N VAL A 122 18.93 -11.93 7.16
CA VAL A 122 17.92 -10.89 6.89
C VAL A 122 17.14 -10.56 8.16
N ASP A 123 17.15 -9.28 8.50
CA ASP A 123 16.34 -8.70 9.58
C ASP A 123 15.13 -7.95 8.96
N PHE A 124 13.93 -8.47 9.18
CA PHE A 124 12.70 -7.87 8.69
C PHE A 124 12.14 -6.89 9.73
N ARG A 125 12.04 -5.61 9.35
CA ARG A 125 11.52 -4.55 10.20
C ARG A 125 10.19 -4.03 9.68
N TYR A 126 9.12 -4.24 10.45
CA TYR A 126 7.83 -3.63 10.17
C TYR A 126 7.89 -2.12 10.43
N VAL A 127 7.45 -1.32 9.47
CA VAL A 127 7.30 0.13 9.57
C VAL A 127 5.84 0.48 9.26
N PRO A 128 5.17 1.32 10.06
CA PRO A 128 3.79 1.69 9.79
C PRO A 128 3.68 2.57 8.53
N ALA A 129 2.70 2.26 7.66
CA ALA A 129 2.41 3.02 6.45
C ALA A 129 1.97 4.47 6.74
N HIS A 130 2.31 5.39 5.84
CA HIS A 130 1.74 6.75 5.74
C HIS A 130 1.75 7.59 7.02
N GLN A 131 2.73 7.45 7.90
CA GLN A 131 2.85 8.26 9.10
C GLN A 131 3.57 9.57 8.81
N VAL A 132 3.11 10.66 9.45
CA VAL A 132 3.84 11.94 9.47
C VAL A 132 5.16 11.72 10.24
N GLY A 133 6.30 11.91 9.56
CA GLY A 133 7.61 11.58 10.13
C GLY A 133 7.91 10.08 10.17
N GLY A 134 7.25 9.27 9.34
CA GLY A 134 7.47 7.84 9.17
C GLY A 134 8.85 7.50 8.57
N ASP A 135 9.03 6.24 8.22
CA ASP A 135 10.30 5.77 7.67
C ASP A 135 10.57 6.33 6.26
N PRO A 136 11.66 7.09 6.03
CA PRO A 136 11.91 7.75 4.75
C PRO A 136 12.13 6.78 3.59
N LEU A 137 12.70 5.59 3.85
CA LEU A 137 12.96 4.59 2.82
C LEU A 137 11.66 3.88 2.42
N ASN A 138 10.78 3.57 3.39
CA ASN A 138 9.47 3.02 3.08
C ASN A 138 8.61 4.03 2.29
N ASP A 139 8.62 5.32 2.68
CA ASP A 139 7.94 6.39 1.93
C ASP A 139 8.49 6.54 0.50
N PHE A 140 9.80 6.33 0.31
CA PHE A 140 10.42 6.27 -1.01
C PHE A 140 9.87 5.11 -1.84
N ALA A 141 9.88 3.89 -1.29
CA ALA A 141 9.42 2.69 -1.97
C ALA A 141 7.93 2.79 -2.35
N ASP A 142 7.05 3.25 -1.43
CA ASP A 142 5.61 3.50 -1.69
C ASP A 142 5.40 4.45 -2.88
N ARG A 143 6.10 5.59 -2.89
CA ARG A 143 5.99 6.55 -4.00
C ARG A 143 6.43 5.95 -5.33
N ALA A 144 7.55 5.23 -5.35
CA ALA A 144 8.07 4.61 -6.56
C ALA A 144 7.15 3.48 -7.07
N ALA A 145 6.65 2.62 -6.18
CA ALA A 145 5.68 1.57 -6.53
C ALA A 145 4.36 2.16 -7.03
N SER A 146 3.85 3.19 -6.36
CA SER A 146 2.64 3.90 -6.75
C SER A 146 2.78 4.57 -8.13
N GLN A 147 3.93 5.15 -8.43
CA GLN A 147 4.22 5.74 -9.73
C GLN A 147 4.30 4.65 -10.82
N ALA A 148 5.01 3.54 -10.57
CA ALA A 148 5.09 2.42 -11.50
C ALA A 148 3.72 1.79 -11.77
N ALA A 149 2.87 1.67 -10.74
CA ALA A 149 1.48 1.22 -10.90
C ALA A 149 0.64 2.16 -11.77
N PHE A 150 0.92 3.47 -11.73
CA PHE A 150 0.17 4.46 -12.49
C PHE A 150 0.65 4.57 -13.94
N VAL A 151 1.97 4.74 -14.16
CA VAL A 151 2.52 4.96 -15.51
C VAL A 151 2.75 3.68 -16.29
N GLN A 152 2.84 2.54 -15.60
CA GLN A 152 3.12 1.22 -16.19
C GLN A 152 4.44 1.17 -16.98
N GLU A 153 5.46 1.90 -16.50
CA GLU A 153 6.81 1.93 -17.04
C GLU A 153 7.85 1.65 -15.96
N PRO A 154 9.00 1.04 -16.29
CA PRO A 154 10.09 0.85 -15.34
C PRO A 154 10.80 2.17 -15.06
N ALA A 155 11.29 2.33 -13.83
CA ALA A 155 12.11 3.46 -13.40
C ALA A 155 13.19 2.98 -12.41
N GLY A 156 14.22 3.79 -12.18
CA GLY A 156 15.25 3.48 -11.21
C GLY A 156 16.63 3.99 -11.57
N SER A 157 17.60 3.71 -10.73
CA SER A 157 18.99 4.14 -10.91
C SER A 157 19.61 3.61 -12.21
N LYS A 158 19.26 2.38 -12.62
CA LYS A 158 19.73 1.79 -13.88
C LYS A 158 19.08 2.41 -15.13
N GLN A 159 17.88 2.97 -14.99
CA GLN A 159 17.16 3.67 -16.06
C GLN A 159 17.53 5.14 -16.15
N GLY A 160 18.53 5.60 -15.38
CA GLY A 160 18.98 6.99 -15.38
C GLY A 160 18.07 7.95 -14.58
N SER A 161 17.23 7.41 -13.71
CA SER A 161 16.40 8.18 -12.77
C SER A 161 17.10 8.24 -11.41
N PRO A 162 17.98 9.21 -11.13
CA PRO A 162 18.75 9.26 -9.89
C PRO A 162 17.90 9.64 -8.69
N GLU A 163 16.82 10.38 -8.90
CA GLU A 163 15.92 10.84 -7.84
C GLU A 163 14.62 10.02 -7.79
N PRO A 164 14.07 9.84 -6.58
CA PRO A 164 12.77 9.21 -6.44
C PRO A 164 11.69 10.04 -7.14
N PRO A 165 10.59 9.42 -7.54
CA PRO A 165 9.42 10.16 -7.96
C PRO A 165 9.09 11.23 -6.91
N PRO A 166 8.75 12.46 -7.33
CA PRO A 166 8.44 13.52 -6.39
C PRO A 166 7.35 13.01 -5.43
N SER A 167 7.50 13.33 -4.14
CA SER A 167 6.41 13.05 -3.22
C SER A 167 5.15 13.62 -3.86
N SER A 168 4.16 12.80 -4.08
CA SER A 168 2.80 13.27 -4.26
C SER A 168 2.42 13.91 -2.92
N GLY A 169 3.16 14.97 -2.60
CA GLY A 169 2.94 15.77 -1.40
C GLY A 169 1.48 16.06 -1.39
N GLY A 170 0.80 15.52 -0.43
CA GLY A 170 -0.64 15.51 -0.26
C GLY A 170 -1.34 16.87 -0.34
N LYS A 171 -1.13 17.55 -1.43
CA LYS A 171 -2.22 18.22 -2.12
C LYS A 171 -2.91 17.10 -2.93
N LYS A 172 -3.88 16.38 -2.30
CA LYS A 172 -5.11 16.17 -3.06
C LYS A 172 -5.22 17.45 -3.86
N ALA A 173 -4.96 17.35 -5.20
CA ALA A 173 -5.33 18.40 -6.10
C ALA A 173 -6.75 18.69 -5.66
N ALA A 174 -6.93 19.80 -4.95
CA ALA A 174 -8.25 20.31 -4.69
C ALA A 174 -8.74 20.45 -6.11
N SER A 175 -9.58 19.51 -6.52
CA SER A 175 -10.42 19.69 -7.70
C SER A 175 -10.86 21.13 -7.55
N PRO A 176 -10.63 22.01 -8.55
CA PRO A 176 -10.86 23.42 -8.34
C PRO A 176 -12.23 23.50 -7.69
N LYS A 177 -12.26 23.81 -6.39
CA LYS A 177 -13.51 24.10 -5.72
C LYS A 177 -13.98 25.28 -6.52
N LYS A 178 -14.84 24.98 -7.50
CA LYS A 178 -15.69 25.95 -8.11
C LYS A 178 -16.21 26.74 -6.92
N ARG A 179 -15.67 27.93 -6.70
CA ARG A 179 -16.20 28.89 -5.72
C ARG A 179 -17.61 29.17 -6.18
N THR A 180 -18.49 28.26 -5.84
CA THR A 180 -19.92 28.58 -5.83
C THR A 180 -20.09 29.35 -4.55
N SER A 181 -20.34 30.65 -4.75
CA SER A 181 -21.05 31.53 -3.82
C SER A 181 -22.02 30.73 -2.96
N ALA A 182 -22.05 31.08 -1.67
CA ALA A 182 -22.97 30.57 -0.70
C ALA A 182 -24.42 30.59 -1.24
N ALA A 183 -24.84 29.49 -1.81
CA ALA A 183 -26.21 29.11 -2.01
C ALA A 183 -26.38 27.79 -1.28
N SER A 184 -27.16 27.79 -0.22
CA SER A 184 -27.55 26.64 0.57
C SER A 184 -28.08 25.56 -0.40
N SER A 185 -27.26 24.57 -0.74
CA SER A 185 -27.66 23.52 -1.64
C SER A 185 -28.65 22.61 -0.93
N SER A 186 -29.88 22.64 -1.38
CA SER A 186 -30.99 21.79 -0.95
C SER A 186 -30.75 20.32 -1.36
N ARG A 187 -29.82 19.64 -0.73
CA ARG A 187 -29.60 18.21 -0.97
C ARG A 187 -30.71 17.41 -0.32
N THR A 188 -31.62 16.90 -1.14
CA THR A 188 -32.59 15.88 -0.75
C THR A 188 -32.09 14.49 -1.19
N LEU A 189 -32.43 13.44 -0.45
CA LEU A 189 -32.13 12.05 -0.74
C LEU A 189 -33.40 11.20 -0.67
N LYS A 190 -33.40 10.03 -1.28
CA LYS A 190 -34.42 9.01 -1.06
C LYS A 190 -34.07 8.18 0.17
N ALA A 191 -34.98 8.06 1.12
CA ALA A 191 -34.80 7.26 2.32
C ALA A 191 -34.63 5.78 1.96
N LYS A 192 -33.54 5.16 2.37
CA LYS A 192 -33.34 3.70 2.19
C LYS A 192 -34.25 2.86 3.10
N PHE A 193 -34.57 3.41 4.26
CA PHE A 193 -35.39 2.75 5.31
C PHE A 193 -36.45 3.72 5.82
N PRO A 194 -37.57 3.22 6.35
CA PRO A 194 -38.54 4.06 7.03
C PRO A 194 -37.91 4.68 8.29
N GLY A 195 -38.35 5.86 8.66
CA GLY A 195 -37.82 6.53 9.85
C GLY A 195 -38.82 7.58 10.39
N ARG A 196 -38.39 8.33 11.39
CA ARG A 196 -39.20 9.39 12.02
C ARG A 196 -38.46 10.72 11.92
N CYS A 197 -39.19 11.77 11.47
CA CYS A 197 -38.65 13.12 11.39
C CYS A 197 -38.69 13.79 12.79
N ARG A 198 -37.90 14.86 12.97
CA ARG A 198 -37.94 15.73 14.17
C ARG A 198 -39.34 16.28 14.52
N CYS A 199 -40.18 16.45 13.52
CA CYS A 199 -41.56 16.86 13.73
C CYS A 199 -42.46 15.74 14.30
N GLY A 200 -41.93 14.58 14.62
CA GLY A 200 -42.65 13.41 15.14
C GLY A 200 -43.36 12.57 14.08
N ARG A 201 -43.52 13.07 12.85
CA ARG A 201 -44.20 12.30 11.76
C ARG A 201 -43.25 11.25 11.16
N PRO A 202 -43.74 10.05 10.84
CA PRO A 202 -42.98 9.04 10.17
C PRO A 202 -42.79 9.33 8.67
N TYR A 203 -41.74 8.79 8.06
CA TYR A 203 -41.57 8.73 6.61
C TYR A 203 -41.25 7.30 6.17
N ALA A 204 -41.72 6.89 5.00
CA ALA A 204 -41.54 5.57 4.44
C ALA A 204 -40.20 5.45 3.72
N ALA A 205 -39.74 4.21 3.47
CA ALA A 205 -38.69 3.94 2.54
C ALA A 205 -39.02 4.48 1.15
N GLY A 206 -38.09 5.11 0.46
CA GLY A 206 -38.32 5.80 -0.83
C GLY A 206 -38.81 7.24 -0.71
N ALA A 207 -39.24 7.71 0.46
CA ALA A 207 -39.64 9.11 0.66
C ALA A 207 -38.46 10.05 0.44
N THR A 208 -38.73 11.23 -0.11
CA THR A 208 -37.73 12.30 -0.24
C THR A 208 -37.46 12.90 1.14
N ILE A 209 -36.22 12.87 1.60
CA ILE A 209 -35.78 13.39 2.89
C ILE A 209 -34.68 14.43 2.71
N ALA A 210 -34.55 15.35 3.67
CA ALA A 210 -33.49 16.35 3.75
C ALA A 210 -32.78 16.29 5.09
N LYS A 211 -31.55 16.73 5.14
CA LYS A 211 -30.80 16.86 6.39
C LYS A 211 -31.33 18.05 7.19
N ASN A 212 -31.63 17.85 8.46
CA ASN A 212 -31.99 18.87 9.44
C ASN A 212 -31.06 18.80 10.66
N PRO A 213 -31.11 19.67 11.65
CA PRO A 213 -30.23 19.68 12.80
C PRO A 213 -30.19 18.35 13.57
N ASP A 214 -31.30 17.62 13.65
CA ASP A 214 -31.42 16.37 14.40
C ASP A 214 -31.26 15.11 13.53
N GLY A 215 -30.88 15.26 12.24
CA GLY A 215 -30.64 14.13 11.35
C GLY A 215 -31.30 14.24 9.99
N TRP A 216 -32.08 13.25 9.57
CA TRP A 216 -32.78 13.21 8.29
C TRP A 216 -34.29 13.20 8.53
N GLY A 217 -35.06 13.96 7.75
CA GLY A 217 -36.49 14.05 7.89
C GLY A 217 -37.15 14.72 6.68
N HIS A 218 -38.39 15.13 6.82
CA HIS A 218 -39.14 15.79 5.74
C HIS A 218 -38.44 17.06 5.25
N PRO A 219 -38.41 17.35 3.93
CA PRO A 219 -37.74 18.51 3.37
C PRO A 219 -38.22 19.86 3.98
N GLU A 220 -39.47 19.94 4.33
CA GLU A 220 -40.09 21.12 4.98
C GLU A 220 -39.59 21.34 6.42
N CYS A 221 -39.05 20.34 7.08
CA CYS A 221 -38.48 20.41 8.44
C CYS A 221 -36.99 20.75 8.47
N ARG A 222 -36.46 21.26 7.38
CA ARG A 222 -35.02 21.49 7.17
C ARG A 222 -34.49 22.68 7.95
N THR A 223 -35.26 23.71 8.03
CA THR A 223 -34.94 24.97 8.72
C THR A 223 -35.96 25.25 9.79
N GLU A 224 -35.49 25.56 11.00
CA GLU A 224 -36.15 26.54 11.80
C GLU A 224 -35.40 27.85 11.66
N ALA A 225 -36.16 28.91 11.52
CA ALA A 225 -35.73 30.27 11.66
C ALA A 225 -35.05 30.48 13.03
#